data_66b87953e71b20b6c32384e7ab85c225
#
_entry.id   66b87953e71b20b6c32384e7ab85c225
#
_cell.length_a   1.000
_cell.length_b   1.000
_cell.length_c   1.000
_cell.angle_alpha   90.00
_cell.angle_beta   90.00
_cell.angle_gamma   90.00
#
_symmetry.space_group_name_H-M   'P 1'
#
loop_
_entity.id
_entity.type
_entity.pdbx_description
1 polymer ?
#
loop_
_entity_poly.entity_id
_entity_poly.type
_entity_poly.pdbx_seq_one_letter_code
_entity_poly.pdbx_strand_id
1 'polypeptide(L)'
;TYYSLAVEHVNRDMRGYTDFEKMIGLDGIALINVVANPEAAGISGNKKLRTLITHNDGATWKPMSPPARDSLGQEYDCTTTSCGLHVWGYTSRRDFRATYSSPSAVGLMMAVGNVGETLAPYTESDVFLTRDGGKVWEEVHKDAHLWEFGDSGSVLVLVNDEGPVDHVIYST
;
A
#
# COMPACT_ATOMS: atom_id res chain seq x y z
N THR A 1 -12.18 -28.25 10.40
CA THR A 1 -11.43 -27.06 9.92
C THR A 1 -10.31 -26.79 10.88
N TYR A 2 -9.09 -26.69 10.40
CA TYR A 2 -7.91 -26.37 11.19
C TYR A 2 -7.44 -24.96 10.81
N TYR A 3 -6.96 -24.20 11.80
CA TYR A 3 -6.35 -22.90 11.59
C TYR A 3 -4.86 -23.02 11.86
N SER A 4 -4.05 -22.44 11.00
CA SER A 4 -2.61 -22.32 11.17
C SER A 4 -2.21 -20.85 11.21
N LEU A 5 -1.14 -20.54 11.94
CA LEU A 5 -0.58 -19.19 11.96
C LEU A 5 0.07 -18.90 10.60
N ALA A 6 -0.43 -17.90 9.88
CA ALA A 6 0.08 -17.50 8.58
C ALA A 6 1.08 -16.32 8.68
N VAL A 7 0.84 -15.39 9.60
CA VAL A 7 1.68 -14.20 9.79
C VAL A 7 1.47 -13.64 11.20
N GLU A 8 2.54 -13.11 11.79
CA GLU A 8 2.52 -12.51 13.13
C GLU A 8 2.50 -10.97 13.05
N HIS A 9 2.11 -10.34 14.16
CA HIS A 9 2.22 -8.90 14.38
C HIS A 9 1.48 -8.02 13.36
N VAL A 10 0.37 -8.51 12.78
CA VAL A 10 -0.47 -7.70 11.88
C VAL A 10 -0.94 -6.45 12.61
N ASN A 11 -0.82 -5.29 11.94
CA ASN A 11 -1.22 -4.03 12.53
C ASN A 11 -2.73 -4.00 12.78
N ARG A 12 -3.08 -3.65 14.02
CA ARG A 12 -4.45 -3.49 14.48
C ARG A 12 -4.57 -2.19 15.28
N ASP A 13 -5.62 -1.44 15.04
CA ASP A 13 -5.92 -0.25 15.84
C ASP A 13 -6.67 -0.59 17.12
N MET A 14 -6.86 0.40 18.00
CA MET A 14 -7.59 0.22 19.27
C MET A 14 -9.08 -0.07 19.09
N ARG A 15 -9.65 0.17 17.92
CA ARG A 15 -11.06 -0.12 17.59
C ARG A 15 -11.25 -1.52 17.01
N GLY A 16 -10.16 -2.25 16.77
CA GLY A 16 -10.17 -3.61 16.27
C GLY A 16 -10.03 -3.75 14.76
N TYR A 17 -9.89 -2.65 14.03
CA TYR A 17 -9.60 -2.71 12.60
C TYR A 17 -8.16 -3.17 12.36
N THR A 18 -7.97 -3.93 11.29
CA THR A 18 -6.67 -4.46 10.88
C THR A 18 -6.31 -3.99 9.49
N ASP A 19 -5.02 -3.81 9.24
CA ASP A 19 -4.50 -3.56 7.88
C ASP A 19 -4.41 -4.88 7.14
N PHE A 20 -5.51 -5.30 6.59
CA PHE A 20 -5.62 -6.46 5.71
C PHE A 20 -6.54 -6.09 4.55
N GLU A 21 -5.99 -6.13 3.34
CA GLU A 21 -6.70 -5.73 2.12
C GLU A 21 -6.52 -6.78 1.04
N LYS A 22 -7.62 -7.34 0.58
CA LYS A 22 -7.63 -8.22 -0.59
C LYS A 22 -7.63 -7.41 -1.87
N MET A 23 -6.94 -7.91 -2.89
CA MET A 23 -7.14 -7.41 -4.24
C MET A 23 -8.51 -7.85 -4.75
N ILE A 24 -9.31 -6.88 -5.21
CA ILE A 24 -10.62 -7.16 -5.80
C ILE A 24 -10.44 -7.58 -7.26
N GLY A 25 -11.14 -8.62 -7.68
CA GLY A 25 -11.12 -9.11 -9.06
C GLY A 25 -9.95 -10.06 -9.39
N LEU A 26 -9.04 -10.34 -8.45
CA LEU A 26 -7.97 -11.30 -8.62
C LEU A 26 -7.71 -12.03 -7.31
N ASP A 27 -8.06 -13.32 -7.28
CA ASP A 27 -7.92 -14.15 -6.08
C ASP A 27 -6.46 -14.42 -5.72
N GLY A 28 -6.22 -14.73 -4.43
CA GLY A 28 -4.92 -15.11 -3.91
C GLY A 28 -4.01 -13.96 -3.54
N ILE A 29 -4.39 -12.71 -3.86
CA ILE A 29 -3.57 -11.53 -3.61
C ILE A 29 -4.15 -10.72 -2.46
N ALA A 30 -3.31 -10.41 -1.47
CA ALA A 30 -3.64 -9.51 -0.37
C ALA A 30 -2.40 -8.78 0.14
N LEU A 31 -2.63 -7.60 0.71
CA LEU A 31 -1.63 -6.78 1.41
C LEU A 31 -1.95 -6.72 2.89
N ILE A 32 -0.90 -6.66 3.71
CA ILE A 32 -1.02 -6.42 5.14
C ILE A 32 0.08 -5.48 5.62
N ASN A 33 -0.18 -4.74 6.67
CA ASN A 33 0.88 -4.09 7.44
C ASN A 33 1.17 -4.86 8.71
N VAL A 34 2.43 -5.08 8.98
CA VAL A 34 2.92 -5.73 10.20
C VAL A 34 3.72 -4.74 11.04
N VAL A 35 3.68 -4.91 12.36
CA VAL A 35 4.48 -4.12 13.29
C VAL A 35 5.89 -4.70 13.34
N ALA A 36 6.87 -3.96 12.82
CA ALA A 36 8.28 -4.39 12.74
C ALA A 36 9.01 -4.30 14.09
N ASN A 37 8.47 -3.57 15.07
CA ASN A 37 9.04 -3.37 16.40
C ASN A 37 8.04 -3.73 17.52
N PRO A 38 7.48 -4.95 17.58
CA PRO A 38 6.35 -5.27 18.45
C PRO A 38 6.67 -5.07 19.95
N GLU A 39 7.85 -5.42 20.42
CA GLU A 39 8.25 -5.24 21.81
C GLU A 39 8.34 -3.75 22.19
N ALA A 40 9.04 -2.95 21.39
CA ALA A 40 9.17 -1.52 21.63
C ALA A 40 7.82 -0.79 21.48
N ALA A 41 6.99 -1.20 20.53
CA ALA A 41 5.67 -0.66 20.32
C ALA A 41 4.72 -0.98 21.50
N GLY A 42 4.85 -2.15 22.12
CA GLY A 42 4.10 -2.53 23.30
C GLY A 42 4.36 -1.62 24.50
N ILE A 43 5.55 -1.05 24.60
CA ILE A 43 5.96 -0.14 25.70
C ILE A 43 5.61 1.32 25.34
N SER A 44 5.99 1.77 24.15
CA SER A 44 5.92 3.19 23.77
C SER A 44 4.64 3.57 23.03
N GLY A 45 3.89 2.60 22.51
CA GLY A 45 2.79 2.81 21.59
C GLY A 45 3.23 3.20 20.17
N ASN A 46 4.52 3.40 19.93
CA ASN A 46 5.05 3.88 18.64
C ASN A 46 5.38 2.71 17.73
N LYS A 47 4.50 2.44 16.79
CA LYS A 47 4.62 1.33 15.84
C LYS A 47 5.44 1.74 14.61
N LYS A 48 6.39 0.90 14.23
CA LYS A 48 7.03 0.94 12.91
C LYS A 48 6.36 -0.11 12.03
N LEU A 49 5.76 0.32 10.92
CA LEU A 49 4.99 -0.56 10.06
C LEU A 49 5.78 -0.95 8.81
N ARG A 50 5.58 -2.18 8.35
CA ARG A 50 6.06 -2.69 7.06
C ARG A 50 4.93 -3.37 6.32
N THR A 51 4.88 -3.18 5.01
CA THR A 51 3.89 -3.83 4.17
C THR A 51 4.43 -5.16 3.63
N LEU A 52 3.57 -6.18 3.70
CA LEU A 52 3.81 -7.48 3.08
C LEU A 52 2.69 -7.77 2.08
N ILE A 53 3.03 -8.53 1.04
CA ILE A 53 2.08 -9.00 0.02
C ILE A 53 2.12 -10.52 -0.06
N THR A 54 0.95 -11.12 -0.30
CA THR A 54 0.80 -12.52 -0.68
C THR A 54 0.24 -12.64 -2.09
N HIS A 55 0.59 -13.72 -2.80
CA HIS A 55 0.02 -14.09 -4.09
C HIS A 55 -0.50 -15.54 -4.08
N ASN A 56 -0.71 -16.11 -2.88
CA ASN A 56 -1.12 -17.51 -2.70
C ASN A 56 -2.01 -17.69 -1.46
N ASP A 57 -3.01 -16.83 -1.33
CA ASP A 57 -4.01 -16.88 -0.24
C ASP A 57 -3.42 -16.81 1.18
N GLY A 58 -2.28 -16.14 1.34
CA GLY A 58 -1.62 -16.00 2.63
C GLY A 58 -0.75 -17.18 3.06
N ALA A 59 -0.51 -18.16 2.18
CA ALA A 59 0.39 -19.26 2.48
C ALA A 59 1.85 -18.79 2.63
N THR A 60 2.23 -17.74 1.89
CA THR A 60 3.51 -17.05 2.06
C THR A 60 3.33 -15.54 1.92
N TRP A 61 4.07 -14.80 2.72
CA TRP A 61 4.10 -13.34 2.71
C TRP A 61 5.51 -12.86 2.40
N LYS A 62 5.61 -11.82 1.57
CA LYS A 62 6.90 -11.24 1.15
C LYS A 62 6.85 -9.71 1.31
N PRO A 63 7.99 -9.06 1.61
CA PRO A 63 8.10 -7.63 1.47
C PRO A 63 7.77 -7.19 0.04
N MET A 64 7.19 -6.00 -0.11
CA MET A 64 6.97 -5.42 -1.43
C MET A 64 8.29 -4.85 -1.95
N SER A 65 8.65 -5.22 -3.18
CA SER A 65 9.83 -4.68 -3.84
C SER A 65 9.61 -3.21 -4.18
N PRO A 66 10.56 -2.31 -3.86
CA PRO A 66 10.45 -0.92 -4.26
C PRO A 66 10.66 -0.77 -5.76
N PRO A 67 10.11 0.28 -6.40
CA PRO A 67 10.53 0.68 -7.73
C PRO A 67 12.00 1.13 -7.76
N ALA A 68 12.65 1.05 -8.90
CA ALA A 68 14.03 1.48 -9.05
C ALA A 68 14.16 3.02 -9.02
N ARG A 69 13.14 3.71 -9.52
CA ARG A 69 13.11 5.18 -9.66
C ARG A 69 11.77 5.74 -9.21
N ASP A 70 11.82 6.98 -8.77
CA ASP A 70 10.63 7.78 -8.49
C ASP A 70 9.99 8.35 -9.78
N SER A 71 8.86 9.03 -9.64
CA SER A 71 8.13 9.65 -10.75
C SER A 71 8.88 10.79 -11.44
N LEU A 72 9.93 11.32 -10.81
CA LEU A 72 10.83 12.32 -11.39
C LEU A 72 12.08 11.71 -12.05
N GLY A 73 12.19 10.37 -12.05
CA GLY A 73 13.30 9.62 -12.64
C GLY A 73 14.55 9.49 -11.74
N GLN A 74 14.47 9.92 -10.46
CA GLN A 74 15.55 9.78 -9.50
C GLN A 74 15.60 8.36 -8.93
N GLU A 75 16.78 7.81 -8.74
CA GLU A 75 16.97 6.49 -8.13
C GLU A 75 16.69 6.56 -6.63
N TYR A 76 15.95 5.56 -6.11
CA TYR A 76 15.80 5.40 -4.67
C TYR A 76 17.10 4.90 -4.03
N ASP A 77 17.50 5.51 -2.92
CA ASP A 77 18.59 5.01 -2.09
C ASP A 77 18.09 3.83 -1.22
N CYS A 78 18.01 2.67 -1.83
CA CYS A 78 17.49 1.44 -1.24
C CYS A 78 18.61 0.41 -1.07
N THR A 79 19.63 0.77 -0.27
CA THR A 79 20.86 0.00 -0.11
C THR A 79 20.76 -1.06 0.99
N THR A 80 19.78 -0.98 1.88
CA THR A 80 19.60 -1.94 2.98
C THR A 80 18.68 -3.07 2.58
N THR A 81 18.90 -4.27 3.13
CA THR A 81 18.04 -5.44 2.92
C THR A 81 16.64 -5.27 3.53
N SER A 82 16.45 -4.27 4.37
CA SER A 82 15.18 -3.91 5.01
C SER A 82 14.37 -2.89 4.20
N CYS A 83 14.96 -2.28 3.18
CA CYS A 83 14.28 -1.33 2.31
C CYS A 83 13.21 -2.02 1.47
N GLY A 84 12.05 -1.39 1.35
CA GLY A 84 10.90 -1.88 0.60
C GLY A 84 9.91 -0.79 0.31
N LEU A 85 8.86 -1.13 -0.45
CA LEU A 85 7.69 -0.27 -0.59
C LEU A 85 6.72 -0.54 0.56
N HIS A 86 6.30 0.51 1.25
CA HIS A 86 5.33 0.46 2.33
C HIS A 86 4.15 1.34 2.00
N VAL A 87 2.93 0.85 2.23
CA VAL A 87 1.70 1.55 1.85
C VAL A 87 0.74 1.68 3.04
N TRP A 88 0.01 2.77 3.07
CA TRP A 88 -0.96 3.09 4.09
C TRP A 88 -2.18 2.16 3.99
N GLY A 89 -2.51 1.49 5.10
CA GLY A 89 -3.61 0.55 5.19
C GLY A 89 -4.91 1.19 5.73
N TYR A 90 -5.92 0.34 5.86
CA TYR A 90 -7.26 0.72 6.28
C TYR A 90 -7.31 1.39 7.67
N THR A 91 -6.50 0.93 8.62
CA THR A 91 -6.50 1.45 10.00
C THR A 91 -6.22 2.95 10.07
N SER A 92 -5.50 3.48 9.09
CA SER A 92 -5.11 4.89 9.01
C SER A 92 -6.08 5.71 8.16
N ARG A 93 -6.49 5.20 7.01
CA ARG A 93 -7.35 5.92 6.06
C ARG A 93 -8.83 5.87 6.42
N ARG A 94 -9.32 4.75 6.93
CA ARG A 94 -10.71 4.50 7.36
C ARG A 94 -11.79 4.80 6.31
N ASP A 95 -11.43 4.83 5.05
CA ASP A 95 -12.37 4.97 3.95
C ASP A 95 -12.65 3.59 3.35
N PHE A 96 -13.90 3.12 3.46
CA PHE A 96 -14.33 1.83 2.91
C PHE A 96 -14.24 1.78 1.38
N ARG A 97 -14.23 2.93 0.73
CA ARG A 97 -14.14 3.05 -0.73
C ARG A 97 -12.71 3.13 -1.22
N ALA A 98 -11.79 3.44 -0.33
CA ALA A 98 -10.37 3.57 -0.63
C ALA A 98 -9.67 2.21 -0.61
N THR A 99 -10.20 1.24 -1.36
CA THR A 99 -9.51 -0.01 -1.63
C THR A 99 -8.39 0.23 -2.64
N TYR A 100 -7.30 -0.52 -2.53
CA TYR A 100 -6.19 -0.42 -3.49
C TYR A 100 -6.60 -0.75 -4.92
N SER A 101 -7.63 -1.58 -5.10
CA SER A 101 -8.05 -2.15 -6.37
C SER A 101 -9.55 -1.94 -6.62
N SER A 102 -9.95 -2.08 -7.88
CA SER A 102 -11.34 -2.01 -8.31
C SER A 102 -11.75 -3.29 -9.05
N PRO A 103 -12.99 -3.77 -8.91
CA PRO A 103 -13.46 -4.94 -9.63
C PRO A 103 -13.54 -4.71 -11.15
N SER A 104 -13.62 -3.46 -11.58
CA SER A 104 -13.64 -3.10 -13.00
C SER A 104 -12.24 -3.00 -13.63
N ALA A 105 -11.18 -2.88 -12.82
CA ALA A 105 -9.80 -2.68 -13.27
C ALA A 105 -8.90 -3.84 -12.79
N VAL A 106 -9.13 -5.03 -13.33
CA VAL A 106 -8.45 -6.25 -12.89
C VAL A 106 -6.94 -6.15 -13.10
N GLY A 107 -6.18 -6.46 -12.04
CA GLY A 107 -4.71 -6.41 -12.06
C GLY A 107 -4.13 -5.06 -11.66
N LEU A 108 -4.94 -4.00 -11.63
CA LEU A 108 -4.51 -2.67 -11.20
C LEU A 108 -4.70 -2.48 -9.70
N MET A 109 -3.70 -1.93 -9.04
CA MET A 109 -3.82 -1.41 -7.67
C MET A 109 -3.11 -0.07 -7.59
N MET A 110 -3.68 0.83 -6.80
CA MET A 110 -3.04 2.09 -6.42
C MET A 110 -2.95 2.18 -4.91
N ALA A 111 -1.90 2.81 -4.42
CA ALA A 111 -1.67 3.00 -3.00
C ALA A 111 -0.87 4.27 -2.73
N VAL A 112 -1.10 4.88 -1.58
CA VAL A 112 -0.24 5.93 -1.03
C VAL A 112 0.76 5.29 -0.08
N GLY A 113 2.03 5.64 -0.20
CA GLY A 113 3.09 5.07 0.62
C GLY A 113 4.46 5.68 0.36
N ASN A 114 5.49 4.98 0.77
CA ASN A 114 6.87 5.41 0.61
C ASN A 114 7.81 4.23 0.39
N VAL A 115 8.95 4.52 -0.22
CA VAL A 115 10.09 3.60 -0.25
C VAL A 115 10.99 3.89 0.94
N GLY A 116 11.36 2.86 1.69
CA GLY A 116 12.20 3.00 2.88
C GLY A 116 12.24 1.74 3.74
N GLU A 117 12.72 1.85 4.97
CA GLU A 117 12.77 0.73 5.91
C GLU A 117 11.43 0.45 6.60
N THR A 118 10.61 1.48 6.76
CA THR A 118 9.27 1.41 7.37
C THR A 118 8.37 2.46 6.75
N LEU A 119 7.07 2.32 6.97
CA LEU A 119 6.07 3.29 6.56
C LEU A 119 6.35 4.66 7.22
N ALA A 120 6.50 5.67 6.37
CA ALA A 120 6.70 7.08 6.75
C ALA A 120 5.36 7.76 7.10
N PRO A 121 5.37 8.98 7.65
CA PRO A 121 4.17 9.80 7.81
C PRO A 121 3.42 10.00 6.47
N TYR A 122 2.10 10.14 6.54
CA TYR A 122 1.26 10.29 5.35
C TYR A 122 1.64 11.49 4.48
N THR A 123 2.03 12.59 5.11
CA THR A 123 2.51 13.82 4.45
C THR A 123 3.88 13.69 3.76
N GLU A 124 4.56 12.56 3.94
CA GLU A 124 5.83 12.23 3.28
C GLU A 124 5.66 11.06 2.32
N SER A 125 4.42 10.79 1.91
CA SER A 125 4.07 9.64 1.07
C SER A 125 3.68 10.07 -0.33
N ASP A 126 3.99 9.21 -1.29
CA ASP A 126 3.75 9.37 -2.73
C ASP A 126 2.71 8.35 -3.23
N VAL A 127 2.30 8.46 -4.49
CA VAL A 127 1.32 7.55 -5.10
C VAL A 127 2.03 6.49 -5.92
N PHE A 128 1.68 5.24 -5.66
CA PHE A 128 2.21 4.07 -6.35
C PHE A 128 1.11 3.32 -7.09
N LEU A 129 1.46 2.78 -8.26
CA LEU A 129 0.61 1.98 -9.12
C LEU A 129 1.28 0.65 -9.43
N THR A 130 0.51 -0.42 -9.45
CA THR A 130 0.88 -1.69 -10.09
C THR A 130 -0.14 -2.06 -11.15
N ARG A 131 0.33 -2.71 -12.23
CA ARG A 131 -0.51 -3.18 -13.34
C ARG A 131 -0.51 -4.71 -13.49
N ASP A 132 0.16 -5.40 -12.57
CA ASP A 132 0.42 -6.85 -12.66
C ASP A 132 0.10 -7.60 -11.36
N GLY A 133 -0.84 -7.06 -10.59
CA GLY A 133 -1.27 -7.68 -9.33
C GLY A 133 -0.25 -7.53 -8.20
N GLY A 134 0.52 -6.45 -8.20
CA GLY A 134 1.45 -6.13 -7.11
C GLY A 134 2.84 -6.77 -7.22
N LYS A 135 3.21 -7.29 -8.38
CA LYS A 135 4.56 -7.83 -8.60
C LYS A 135 5.58 -6.74 -8.84
N VAL A 136 5.20 -5.75 -9.67
CA VAL A 136 6.00 -4.56 -9.95
C VAL A 136 5.18 -3.32 -9.61
N TRP A 137 5.80 -2.38 -8.94
CA TRP A 137 5.22 -1.10 -8.56
C TRP A 137 6.01 0.04 -9.19
N GLU A 138 5.31 1.09 -9.56
CA GLU A 138 5.85 2.34 -10.07
C GLU A 138 5.34 3.49 -9.20
N GLU A 139 6.19 4.44 -8.83
CA GLU A 139 5.72 5.72 -8.32
C GLU A 139 5.20 6.54 -9.49
N VAL A 140 3.93 6.93 -9.42
CA VAL A 140 3.26 7.64 -10.53
C VAL A 140 3.06 9.12 -10.26
N HIS A 141 3.05 9.52 -9.00
CA HIS A 141 2.92 10.93 -8.61
C HIS A 141 3.52 11.19 -7.24
N LYS A 142 4.08 12.40 -7.06
CA LYS A 142 4.51 12.91 -5.76
C LYS A 142 3.31 13.35 -4.94
N ASP A 143 3.47 13.37 -3.64
CA ASP A 143 2.49 13.70 -2.62
C ASP A 143 1.28 12.74 -2.61
N ALA A 144 0.60 12.68 -1.48
CA ALA A 144 -0.55 11.81 -1.29
C ALA A 144 -1.76 12.29 -2.11
N HIS A 145 -2.37 11.39 -2.87
CA HIS A 145 -3.57 11.64 -3.65
C HIS A 145 -4.63 10.59 -3.40
N LEU A 146 -5.88 10.97 -3.52
CA LEU A 146 -7.01 10.06 -3.74
C LEU A 146 -7.03 9.64 -5.20
N TRP A 147 -7.55 8.45 -5.48
CA TRP A 147 -7.64 7.93 -6.85
C TRP A 147 -8.98 7.29 -7.15
N GLU A 148 -9.28 7.24 -8.45
CA GLU A 148 -10.43 6.51 -8.98
C GLU A 148 -10.04 5.82 -10.30
N PHE A 149 -10.61 4.63 -10.51
CA PHE A 149 -10.44 3.87 -11.76
C PHE A 149 -11.67 4.08 -12.65
N GLY A 150 -11.45 4.63 -13.81
CA GLY A 150 -12.49 4.79 -14.86
C GLY A 150 -12.28 3.84 -16.03
N ASP A 151 -13.34 3.63 -16.80
CA ASP A 151 -13.35 2.88 -18.06
C ASP A 151 -12.56 1.54 -17.99
N SER A 152 -12.91 0.71 -17.03
CA SER A 152 -12.26 -0.60 -16.81
C SER A 152 -10.74 -0.53 -16.57
N GLY A 153 -10.26 0.60 -16.04
CA GLY A 153 -8.85 0.82 -15.72
C GLY A 153 -8.04 1.47 -16.84
N SER A 154 -8.67 1.83 -17.96
CA SER A 154 -7.99 2.60 -19.01
C SER A 154 -7.81 4.08 -18.65
N VAL A 155 -8.59 4.57 -17.69
CA VAL A 155 -8.47 5.93 -17.15
C VAL A 155 -8.22 5.84 -15.64
N LEU A 156 -7.19 6.53 -15.18
CA LEU A 156 -6.89 6.73 -13.76
C LEU A 156 -7.03 8.21 -13.44
N VAL A 157 -7.71 8.53 -12.36
CA VAL A 157 -7.89 9.91 -11.90
C VAL A 157 -7.24 10.06 -10.54
N LEU A 158 -6.48 11.14 -10.37
CA LEU A 158 -5.84 11.53 -9.12
C LEU A 158 -6.34 12.90 -8.68
N VAL A 159 -6.57 13.05 -7.38
CA VAL A 159 -6.92 14.32 -6.74
C VAL A 159 -6.06 14.45 -5.47
N ASN A 160 -5.41 15.60 -5.29
CA ASN A 160 -4.61 15.85 -4.09
C ASN A 160 -5.45 15.68 -2.82
N ASP A 161 -4.92 14.97 -1.82
CA ASP A 161 -5.63 14.61 -0.58
C ASP A 161 -5.38 15.61 0.58
N GLU A 162 -4.49 16.58 0.38
CA GLU A 162 -4.07 17.48 1.47
C GLU A 162 -4.91 18.75 1.61
N GLY A 163 -5.75 19.08 0.60
CA GLY A 163 -6.53 20.31 0.65
C GLY A 163 -7.51 20.50 -0.51
N PRO A 164 -8.21 21.64 -0.53
CA PRO A 164 -9.09 21.98 -1.64
C PRO A 164 -8.31 22.09 -2.94
N VAL A 165 -8.84 21.46 -4.00
CA VAL A 165 -8.23 21.46 -5.34
C VAL A 165 -9.17 22.06 -6.37
N ASP A 166 -8.62 22.65 -7.40
CA ASP A 166 -9.32 23.22 -8.54
C ASP A 166 -9.13 22.43 -9.85
N HIS A 167 -8.36 21.34 -9.77
CA HIS A 167 -8.06 20.47 -10.90
C HIS A 167 -7.96 19.00 -10.47
N VAL A 168 -8.08 18.12 -11.45
CA VAL A 168 -7.81 16.68 -11.34
C VAL A 168 -6.70 16.29 -12.31
N ILE A 169 -5.93 15.29 -11.95
CA ILE A 169 -4.92 14.70 -12.82
C ILE A 169 -5.52 13.40 -13.35
N TYR A 170 -5.32 13.12 -14.64
CA TYR A 170 -5.78 11.86 -15.22
C TYR A 170 -4.76 11.29 -16.20
N SER A 171 -4.78 9.97 -16.33
CA SER A 171 -4.02 9.24 -17.34
C SER A 171 -4.97 8.66 -18.39
N THR A 172 -4.51 8.57 -19.61
CA THR A 172 -5.14 7.85 -20.71
C THR A 172 -4.19 6.78 -21.25
#